data_5546790d86656f5b46472c3bf2d2f673
#
_entry.id   5546790d86656f5b46472c3bf2d2f673
#
_cell.length_a   1.000
_cell.length_b   1.000
_cell.length_c   1.000
_cell.angle_alpha   90.00
_cell.angle_beta   90.00
_cell.angle_gamma   90.00
#
_symmetry.space_group_name_H-M   'P 1'
#
loop_
_entity.id
_entity.type
_entity.pdbx_description
1 polymer ?
#
loop_
_entity_poly.entity_id
_entity_poly.type
_entity_poly.pdbx_seq_one_letter_code
_entity_poly.pdbx_strand_id
1 'polypeptide(L)'
;MTMRWLRGLGLVGAVVIAATALANPVRAHPGVEPGIKVEDENSSCTAGFAAQGDDGSYFLMTSGHCDARDGSAWTYGDNVPLGRITASEHEGDTRDAAIILLDPNVGPPMGHVGGTYLVRDVWSATQIQVGMPFCKIGAVTGETCGAVKDVAGDVVEASVYSLNGDSGSPGFVKNPDGTVSAVGLLMSSPDGDDYTTYFALVNPLLGRWGLHVLP
;
A
#
# COMPACT_ATOMS: atom_id res chain seq x y z
N MET A 1 66.47 -35.30 -56.02
CA MET A 1 65.72 -35.62 -54.83
C MET A 1 65.49 -34.34 -54.07
N THR A 2 64.29 -33.76 -54.24
CA THR A 2 63.91 -32.46 -53.65
C THR A 2 62.74 -32.64 -52.75
N MET A 3 62.95 -32.45 -51.48
CA MET A 3 61.96 -32.60 -50.38
C MET A 3 61.23 -31.24 -50.18
N ARG A 4 59.93 -31.19 -50.47
CA ARG A 4 59.08 -30.03 -50.26
C ARG A 4 58.48 -30.08 -48.84
N TRP A 5 58.75 -29.03 -48.05
CA TRP A 5 58.11 -28.80 -46.76
C TRP A 5 56.82 -28.04 -46.96
N LEU A 6 55.70 -28.63 -46.51
CA LEU A 6 54.39 -27.98 -46.38
C LEU A 6 54.32 -27.27 -45.02
N ARG A 7 54.16 -25.96 -45.10
CA ARG A 7 53.81 -25.12 -43.91
C ARG A 7 52.32 -25.15 -43.70
N GLY A 8 51.86 -25.75 -42.58
CA GLY A 8 50.48 -25.64 -42.14
C GLY A 8 50.21 -24.27 -41.46
N LEU A 9 49.27 -23.49 -41.99
CA LEU A 9 48.69 -22.33 -41.30
C LEU A 9 47.67 -22.82 -40.27
N GLY A 10 47.98 -22.64 -39.01
CA GLY A 10 47.00 -22.82 -37.92
C GLY A 10 46.10 -21.55 -37.81
N LEU A 11 44.81 -21.67 -38.09
CA LEU A 11 43.83 -20.66 -37.74
C LEU A 11 43.56 -20.71 -36.24
N VAL A 12 43.96 -19.68 -35.52
CA VAL A 12 43.53 -19.46 -34.14
C VAL A 12 42.19 -18.76 -34.16
N GLY A 13 41.09 -19.50 -33.94
CA GLY A 13 39.77 -18.95 -33.77
C GLY A 13 39.62 -18.31 -32.41
N ALA A 14 39.46 -16.99 -32.33
CA ALA A 14 39.10 -16.28 -31.11
C ALA A 14 37.62 -16.52 -30.78
N VAL A 15 37.33 -17.26 -29.72
CA VAL A 15 35.98 -17.42 -29.19
C VAL A 15 35.67 -16.19 -28.35
N VAL A 16 34.81 -15.29 -28.89
CA VAL A 16 34.25 -14.17 -28.12
C VAL A 16 33.08 -14.71 -27.27
N ILE A 17 33.30 -14.89 -25.96
CA ILE A 17 32.21 -15.19 -25.03
C ILE A 17 31.50 -13.88 -24.71
N ALA A 18 30.34 -13.66 -25.32
CA ALA A 18 29.44 -12.58 -24.93
C ALA A 18 28.81 -12.93 -23.58
N ALA A 19 29.24 -12.26 -22.51
CA ALA A 19 28.61 -12.33 -21.21
C ALA A 19 27.29 -11.55 -21.28
N THR A 20 26.16 -12.24 -21.48
CA THR A 20 24.83 -11.67 -21.27
C THR A 20 24.62 -11.52 -19.78
N ALA A 21 24.69 -10.29 -19.26
CA ALA A 21 24.24 -9.96 -17.93
C ALA A 21 22.72 -10.26 -17.86
N LEU A 22 22.36 -11.36 -17.21
CA LEU A 22 20.97 -11.64 -16.84
C LEU A 22 20.60 -10.60 -15.78
N ALA A 23 19.85 -9.57 -16.17
CA ALA A 23 19.19 -8.70 -15.22
C ALA A 23 18.28 -9.61 -14.37
N ASN A 24 18.60 -9.73 -13.08
CA ASN A 24 17.69 -10.42 -12.16
C ASN A 24 16.35 -9.69 -12.20
N PRO A 25 15.23 -10.39 -12.44
CA PRO A 25 13.93 -9.76 -12.31
C PRO A 25 13.83 -9.21 -10.88
N VAL A 26 13.51 -7.92 -10.74
CA VAL A 26 13.16 -7.32 -9.46
C VAL A 26 11.97 -8.14 -8.94
N ARG A 27 12.21 -8.98 -7.95
CA ARG A 27 11.14 -9.72 -7.30
C ARG A 27 10.33 -8.71 -6.53
N ALA A 28 9.02 -8.58 -6.87
CA ALA A 28 8.05 -8.00 -5.95
C ALA A 28 8.23 -8.74 -4.62
N HIS A 29 8.41 -8.00 -3.51
CA HIS A 29 8.46 -8.62 -2.19
C HIS A 29 7.06 -9.11 -1.87
N PRO A 30 6.83 -10.45 -1.80
CA PRO A 30 5.55 -10.97 -1.33
C PRO A 30 5.33 -10.44 0.08
N GLY A 31 4.17 -9.82 0.31
CA GLY A 31 3.79 -9.35 1.64
C GLY A 31 3.80 -7.84 1.86
N VAL A 32 4.14 -7.01 0.87
CA VAL A 32 3.91 -5.56 0.94
C VAL A 32 2.59 -5.27 0.23
N GLU A 33 1.51 -5.20 1.01
CA GLU A 33 0.14 -5.05 0.50
C GLU A 33 -0.76 -4.32 1.50
N PRO A 34 -1.89 -3.75 1.07
CA PRO A 34 -2.89 -3.20 1.96
C PRO A 34 -3.38 -4.20 3.01
N GLY A 35 -3.48 -3.78 4.27
CA GLY A 35 -3.92 -4.60 5.40
C GLY A 35 -2.80 -5.19 6.26
N ILE A 36 -1.54 -5.13 5.84
CA ILE A 36 -0.43 -5.61 6.68
C ILE A 36 -0.11 -4.65 7.83
N LYS A 37 0.51 -5.20 8.87
CA LYS A 37 1.10 -4.40 9.94
C LYS A 37 2.30 -3.61 9.41
N VAL A 38 2.34 -2.32 9.74
CA VAL A 38 3.49 -1.43 9.52
C VAL A 38 3.84 -0.75 10.83
N GLU A 39 5.12 -0.59 11.12
CA GLU A 39 5.57 -0.08 12.41
C GLU A 39 6.87 0.70 12.32
N ASP A 40 7.05 1.63 13.24
CA ASP A 40 8.31 2.27 13.57
C ASP A 40 8.63 2.05 15.06
N GLU A 41 9.58 2.82 15.62
CA GLU A 41 9.97 2.70 17.04
C GLU A 41 8.85 3.11 18.01
N ASN A 42 7.90 3.94 17.57
CA ASN A 42 6.89 4.58 18.41
C ASN A 42 5.46 4.15 18.10
N SER A 43 5.20 3.68 16.88
CA SER A 43 3.86 3.44 16.36
C SER A 43 3.72 2.07 15.73
N SER A 44 2.55 1.48 15.85
CA SER A 44 2.16 0.26 15.14
C SER A 44 0.77 0.46 14.53
N CYS A 45 0.71 0.43 13.21
CA CYS A 45 -0.47 0.75 12.42
C CYS A 45 -0.68 -0.28 11.31
N THR A 46 -1.68 -0.05 10.49
CA THR A 46 -2.01 -0.88 9.33
C THR A 46 -1.69 -0.12 8.04
N ALA A 47 -1.11 -0.79 7.06
CA ALA A 47 -0.99 -0.29 5.71
C ALA A 47 -2.38 -0.15 5.07
N GLY A 48 -2.69 1.04 4.61
CA GLY A 48 -3.89 1.35 3.83
C GLY A 48 -3.72 0.93 2.37
N PHE A 49 -4.26 1.74 1.45
CA PHE A 49 -4.14 1.42 0.03
C PHE A 49 -2.70 1.60 -0.48
N ALA A 50 -2.29 0.72 -1.39
CA ALA A 50 -1.08 0.91 -2.18
C ALA A 50 -1.34 1.93 -3.29
N ALA A 51 -0.39 2.82 -3.51
CA ALA A 51 -0.52 3.88 -4.50
C ALA A 51 0.78 4.14 -5.26
N GLN A 52 0.66 4.77 -6.43
CA GLN A 52 1.78 5.24 -7.23
C GLN A 52 1.66 6.74 -7.45
N GLY A 53 2.76 7.45 -7.32
CA GLY A 53 2.88 8.87 -7.67
C GLY A 53 3.08 9.09 -9.16
N ASP A 54 2.83 10.32 -9.61
CA ASP A 54 3.04 10.74 -11.00
C ASP A 54 4.50 10.61 -11.46
N ASP A 55 5.44 10.60 -10.52
CA ASP A 55 6.88 10.39 -10.73
C ASP A 55 7.28 8.89 -10.81
N GLY A 56 6.32 7.99 -10.63
CA GLY A 56 6.53 6.55 -10.62
C GLY A 56 6.93 5.96 -9.27
N SER A 57 7.06 6.77 -8.21
CA SER A 57 7.34 6.30 -6.85
C SER A 57 6.17 5.51 -6.29
N TYR A 58 6.44 4.54 -5.41
CA TYR A 58 5.42 3.72 -4.75
C TYR A 58 5.21 4.11 -3.30
N PHE A 59 3.96 4.03 -2.87
CA PHE A 59 3.54 4.41 -1.54
C PHE A 59 2.58 3.38 -0.93
N LEU A 60 2.60 3.29 0.40
CA LEU A 60 1.49 2.77 1.19
C LEU A 60 0.86 3.93 1.97
N MET A 61 -0.45 4.02 1.94
CA MET A 61 -1.20 4.97 2.76
C MET A 61 -1.36 4.42 4.18
N THR A 62 -1.54 5.29 5.17
CA THR A 62 -1.88 4.93 6.56
C THR A 62 -2.53 6.14 7.25
N SER A 63 -2.83 6.06 8.56
CA SER A 63 -3.33 7.21 9.33
C SER A 63 -2.22 8.23 9.63
N GLY A 64 -2.59 9.49 9.70
CA GLY A 64 -1.68 10.59 10.01
C GLY A 64 -1.17 10.59 11.45
N HIS A 65 -2.01 10.18 12.41
CA HIS A 65 -1.61 10.06 13.81
C HIS A 65 -0.54 8.98 14.06
N CYS A 66 -0.32 8.08 13.09
CA CYS A 66 0.77 7.11 13.14
C CYS A 66 2.14 7.77 12.98
N ASP A 67 2.21 8.96 12.38
CA ASP A 67 3.44 9.72 12.15
C ASP A 67 3.85 10.51 13.39
N ALA A 68 4.88 10.06 14.11
CA ALA A 68 5.50 10.80 15.20
C ALA A 68 6.23 12.07 14.73
N ARG A 69 6.34 12.32 13.42
CA ARG A 69 7.04 13.46 12.79
C ARG A 69 8.52 13.55 13.13
N ASP A 70 9.14 12.43 13.45
CA ASP A 70 10.56 12.32 13.80
C ASP A 70 11.44 11.82 12.63
N GLY A 71 10.81 11.49 11.48
CA GLY A 71 11.48 10.97 10.29
C GLY A 71 11.98 9.54 10.43
N SER A 72 11.41 8.77 11.36
CA SER A 72 11.77 7.36 11.60
C SER A 72 11.56 6.49 10.36
N ALA A 73 12.31 5.39 10.31
CA ALA A 73 12.14 4.37 9.29
C ALA A 73 10.99 3.43 9.68
N TRP A 74 10.10 3.19 8.73
CA TRP A 74 9.02 2.22 8.86
C TRP A 74 9.45 0.84 8.40
N THR A 75 8.93 -0.19 9.04
CA THR A 75 9.20 -1.61 8.79
C THR A 75 7.89 -2.39 8.67
N TYR A 76 7.99 -3.63 8.17
CA TYR A 76 6.91 -4.61 8.15
C TYR A 76 7.45 -6.01 8.46
N GLY A 77 6.57 -6.97 8.76
CA GLY A 77 6.98 -8.33 9.10
C GLY A 77 8.00 -8.36 10.24
N ASP A 78 9.08 -9.11 10.08
CA ASP A 78 10.15 -9.24 11.08
C ASP A 78 11.20 -8.10 10.95
N ASN A 79 10.76 -6.85 11.09
CA ASN A 79 11.59 -5.63 10.96
C ASN A 79 12.23 -5.46 9.58
N VAL A 80 11.55 -5.87 8.52
CA VAL A 80 12.02 -5.65 7.15
C VAL A 80 11.84 -4.17 6.81
N PRO A 81 12.89 -3.45 6.36
CA PRO A 81 12.77 -2.05 5.97
C PRO A 81 11.70 -1.84 4.90
N LEU A 82 10.83 -0.85 5.10
CA LEU A 82 9.73 -0.50 4.22
C LEU A 82 9.94 0.85 3.54
N GLY A 83 10.22 1.89 4.32
CA GLY A 83 10.35 3.25 3.81
C GLY A 83 10.20 4.31 4.90
N ARG A 84 9.75 5.51 4.51
CA ARG A 84 9.53 6.63 5.45
C ARG A 84 8.25 7.39 5.11
N ILE A 85 7.60 7.95 6.11
CA ILE A 85 6.51 8.91 5.88
C ILE A 85 7.09 10.18 5.26
N THR A 86 6.49 10.63 4.16
CA THR A 86 6.91 11.85 3.42
C THR A 86 5.84 12.92 3.41
N ALA A 87 4.60 12.57 3.71
CA ALA A 87 3.52 13.51 3.93
C ALA A 87 2.53 12.93 4.95
N SER A 88 2.06 13.76 5.87
CA SER A 88 1.03 13.40 6.83
C SER A 88 0.14 14.58 7.17
N GLU A 89 -1.13 14.30 7.42
CA GLU A 89 -2.15 15.22 7.90
C GLU A 89 -2.80 14.61 9.13
N HIS A 90 -2.80 15.34 10.23
CA HIS A 90 -3.52 14.98 11.43
C HIS A 90 -4.09 16.27 12.04
N GLU A 91 -5.32 16.59 11.65
CA GLU A 91 -6.02 17.82 12.03
C GLU A 91 -7.40 17.49 12.58
N GLY A 92 -7.46 17.26 13.90
CA GLY A 92 -8.70 16.92 14.59
C GLY A 92 -9.41 15.69 14.00
N ASP A 93 -10.74 15.73 13.99
CA ASP A 93 -11.58 14.60 13.57
C ASP A 93 -11.87 14.57 12.06
N THR A 94 -11.20 15.41 11.26
CA THR A 94 -11.53 15.56 9.83
C THR A 94 -10.42 15.14 8.88
N ARG A 95 -9.18 15.11 9.34
CA ARG A 95 -8.00 14.79 8.54
C ARG A 95 -7.03 13.95 9.33
N ASP A 96 -6.86 12.73 8.92
CA ASP A 96 -5.97 11.79 9.57
C ASP A 96 -5.46 10.77 8.54
N ALA A 97 -4.43 11.15 7.80
CA ALA A 97 -3.85 10.33 6.76
C ALA A 97 -2.36 10.61 6.59
N ALA A 98 -1.59 9.60 6.19
CA ALA A 98 -0.18 9.71 5.84
C ALA A 98 0.16 8.81 4.66
N ILE A 99 1.32 9.07 4.04
CA ILE A 99 1.90 8.23 3.01
C ILE A 99 3.32 7.83 3.35
N ILE A 100 3.59 6.54 3.29
CA ILE A 100 4.92 5.94 3.44
C ILE A 100 5.49 5.80 2.03
N LEU A 101 6.51 6.58 1.68
CA LEU A 101 7.31 6.38 0.46
C LEU A 101 8.12 5.09 0.63
N LEU A 102 7.92 4.13 -0.25
CA LEU A 102 8.64 2.86 -0.20
C LEU A 102 10.09 3.02 -0.65
N ASP A 103 11.00 2.35 0.04
CA ASP A 103 12.40 2.27 -0.41
C ASP A 103 12.47 1.58 -1.78
N PRO A 104 13.33 2.07 -2.71
CA PRO A 104 13.43 1.48 -4.04
C PRO A 104 13.73 -0.03 -4.06
N ASN A 105 14.38 -0.54 -3.01
CA ASN A 105 14.70 -1.97 -2.88
C ASN A 105 13.48 -2.83 -2.51
N VAL A 106 12.40 -2.24 -2.02
CA VAL A 106 11.14 -2.93 -1.73
C VAL A 106 10.42 -3.30 -3.03
N GLY A 107 10.56 -2.46 -4.06
CA GLY A 107 9.85 -2.63 -5.32
C GLY A 107 8.37 -2.24 -5.24
N PRO A 108 7.59 -2.54 -6.28
CA PRO A 108 6.16 -2.25 -6.30
C PRO A 108 5.40 -3.08 -5.26
N PRO A 109 4.53 -2.46 -4.45
CA PRO A 109 3.62 -3.19 -3.56
C PRO A 109 2.53 -3.89 -4.38
N MET A 110 1.89 -4.89 -3.78
CA MET A 110 0.66 -5.45 -4.32
C MET A 110 -0.50 -4.47 -4.08
N GLY A 111 -1.34 -4.23 -5.09
CA GLY A 111 -2.50 -3.34 -4.94
C GLY A 111 -3.69 -4.00 -4.26
N HIS A 112 -3.74 -5.34 -4.24
CA HIS A 112 -4.85 -6.12 -3.71
C HIS A 112 -5.04 -5.92 -2.21
N VAL A 113 -6.21 -5.50 -1.79
CA VAL A 113 -6.56 -5.37 -0.38
C VAL A 113 -6.60 -6.75 0.29
N GLY A 114 -5.76 -6.94 1.33
CA GLY A 114 -5.58 -8.22 2.03
C GLY A 114 -5.09 -9.35 1.12
N GLY A 115 -4.33 -9.03 0.08
CA GLY A 115 -3.85 -10.00 -0.91
C GLY A 115 -4.94 -10.68 -1.76
N THR A 116 -6.20 -10.25 -1.61
CA THR A 116 -7.35 -10.94 -2.20
C THR A 116 -8.16 -10.05 -3.14
N TYR A 117 -8.47 -8.81 -2.70
CA TYR A 117 -9.44 -7.97 -3.40
C TYR A 117 -8.77 -6.96 -4.30
N LEU A 118 -8.94 -7.10 -5.61
CA LEU A 118 -8.49 -6.10 -6.60
C LEU A 118 -9.28 -4.81 -6.42
N VAL A 119 -8.60 -3.67 -6.34
CA VAL A 119 -9.23 -2.36 -6.28
C VAL A 119 -9.64 -1.94 -7.69
N ARG A 120 -10.96 -1.83 -7.93
CA ARG A 120 -11.51 -1.45 -9.23
C ARG A 120 -11.52 0.06 -9.44
N ASP A 121 -11.92 0.79 -8.41
CA ASP A 121 -12.10 2.24 -8.44
C ASP A 121 -11.99 2.86 -7.04
N VAL A 122 -12.00 4.19 -6.99
CA VAL A 122 -11.98 4.98 -5.74
C VAL A 122 -13.26 5.82 -5.71
N TRP A 123 -14.03 5.67 -4.63
CA TRP A 123 -15.29 6.40 -4.48
C TRP A 123 -15.11 7.76 -3.81
N SER A 124 -15.87 8.73 -4.31
CA SER A 124 -16.08 10.01 -3.66
C SER A 124 -17.23 9.93 -2.64
N ALA A 125 -17.38 10.95 -1.78
CA ALA A 125 -18.47 11.04 -0.81
C ALA A 125 -19.85 10.86 -1.45
N THR A 126 -20.05 11.33 -2.68
CA THR A 126 -21.35 11.28 -3.37
C THR A 126 -21.81 9.89 -3.79
N GLN A 127 -20.90 8.92 -3.82
CA GLN A 127 -21.19 7.53 -4.17
C GLN A 127 -21.51 6.66 -2.95
N ILE A 128 -21.23 7.17 -1.75
CA ILE A 128 -21.40 6.46 -0.49
C ILE A 128 -22.77 6.80 0.09
N GLN A 129 -23.51 5.78 0.51
CA GLN A 129 -24.84 5.94 1.07
C GLN A 129 -24.97 5.25 2.42
N VAL A 130 -25.70 5.85 3.34
CA VAL A 130 -26.05 5.26 4.63
C VAL A 130 -26.75 3.91 4.44
N GLY A 131 -26.32 2.91 5.19
CA GLY A 131 -26.82 1.54 5.11
C GLY A 131 -26.09 0.64 4.11
N MET A 132 -25.18 1.17 3.27
CA MET A 132 -24.36 0.32 2.40
C MET A 132 -23.45 -0.61 3.21
N PRO A 133 -23.27 -1.88 2.77
CA PRO A 133 -22.23 -2.74 3.32
C PRO A 133 -20.85 -2.10 3.19
N PHE A 134 -20.08 -2.13 4.27
CA PHE A 134 -18.76 -1.54 4.35
C PHE A 134 -17.81 -2.47 5.09
N CYS A 135 -16.61 -2.68 4.57
CA CYS A 135 -15.61 -3.55 5.16
C CYS A 135 -14.27 -2.84 5.32
N LYS A 136 -13.42 -3.35 6.20
CA LYS A 136 -12.01 -2.97 6.30
C LYS A 136 -11.15 -4.21 6.52
N ILE A 137 -9.85 -4.12 6.27
CA ILE A 137 -8.87 -5.13 6.65
C ILE A 137 -7.81 -4.46 7.51
N GLY A 138 -7.72 -4.87 8.76
CA GLY A 138 -6.75 -4.36 9.72
C GLY A 138 -5.73 -5.40 10.15
N ALA A 139 -4.57 -4.94 10.54
CA ALA A 139 -3.48 -5.81 10.98
C ALA A 139 -3.79 -6.56 12.29
N VAL A 140 -4.70 -6.03 13.11
CA VAL A 140 -5.07 -6.61 14.40
C VAL A 140 -6.35 -7.43 14.30
N THR A 141 -7.42 -6.89 13.73
CA THR A 141 -8.74 -7.54 13.72
C THR A 141 -9.05 -8.26 12.40
N GLY A 142 -8.16 -8.16 11.40
CA GLY A 142 -8.38 -8.74 10.09
C GLY A 142 -9.54 -8.08 9.34
N GLU A 143 -10.21 -8.85 8.50
CA GLU A 143 -11.39 -8.37 7.79
C GLU A 143 -12.59 -8.30 8.74
N THR A 144 -13.18 -7.11 8.86
CA THR A 144 -14.44 -6.88 9.56
C THR A 144 -15.37 -6.05 8.69
N CYS A 145 -16.66 -6.36 8.76
CA CYS A 145 -17.68 -5.70 7.94
C CYS A 145 -18.87 -5.24 8.79
N GLY A 146 -19.53 -4.21 8.29
CA GLY A 146 -20.74 -3.62 8.85
C GLY A 146 -21.43 -2.78 7.81
N ALA A 147 -21.92 -1.61 8.20
CA ALA A 147 -22.62 -0.70 7.29
C ALA A 147 -22.18 0.76 7.53
N VAL A 148 -22.25 1.57 6.48
CA VAL A 148 -22.11 3.02 6.57
C VAL A 148 -23.22 3.58 7.45
N LYS A 149 -22.88 4.39 8.46
CA LYS A 149 -23.81 5.07 9.36
C LYS A 149 -24.02 6.53 8.99
N ASP A 150 -22.93 7.20 8.59
CA ASP A 150 -22.96 8.60 8.18
C ASP A 150 -21.83 8.93 7.20
N VAL A 151 -22.00 10.03 6.45
CA VAL A 151 -20.99 10.62 5.58
C VAL A 151 -21.00 12.12 5.80
N ALA A 152 -19.97 12.64 6.46
CA ALA A 152 -19.86 14.06 6.80
C ALA A 152 -18.58 14.66 6.21
N GLY A 153 -18.69 15.46 5.15
CA GLY A 153 -17.52 16.01 4.44
C GLY A 153 -16.63 14.90 3.88
N ASP A 154 -15.38 14.85 4.35
CA ASP A 154 -14.38 13.86 3.93
C ASP A 154 -14.26 12.67 4.92
N VAL A 155 -15.27 12.47 5.78
CA VAL A 155 -15.28 11.40 6.78
C VAL A 155 -16.48 10.48 6.60
N VAL A 156 -16.24 9.17 6.68
CA VAL A 156 -17.27 8.13 6.72
C VAL A 156 -17.30 7.52 8.12
N GLU A 157 -18.48 7.46 8.73
CA GLU A 157 -18.76 6.68 9.92
C GLU A 157 -19.34 5.32 9.51
N ALA A 158 -18.79 4.22 10.02
CA ALA A 158 -19.28 2.87 9.76
C ALA A 158 -19.36 2.02 11.02
N SER A 159 -20.32 1.09 11.06
CA SER A 159 -20.48 0.11 12.15
C SER A 159 -19.53 -1.08 11.94
N VAL A 160 -18.23 -0.83 12.00
CA VAL A 160 -17.18 -1.82 11.74
C VAL A 160 -16.34 -2.00 12.99
N TYR A 161 -16.09 -3.26 13.38
CA TYR A 161 -15.24 -3.57 14.53
C TYR A 161 -13.77 -3.24 14.23
N SER A 162 -13.13 -2.51 15.13
CA SER A 162 -11.71 -2.15 15.04
C SER A 162 -11.07 -2.04 16.43
N LEU A 163 -9.77 -2.24 16.49
CA LEU A 163 -8.95 -2.11 17.70
C LEU A 163 -7.70 -1.27 17.43
N ASN A 164 -7.02 -0.86 18.51
CA ASN A 164 -5.72 -0.20 18.42
C ASN A 164 -4.75 -1.03 17.57
N GLY A 165 -4.09 -0.39 16.60
CA GLY A 165 -3.25 -1.02 15.59
C GLY A 165 -3.95 -1.26 14.24
N ASP A 166 -5.28 -1.15 14.18
CA ASP A 166 -6.02 -1.11 12.90
C ASP A 166 -5.98 0.28 12.23
N SER A 167 -5.42 1.29 12.88
CA SER A 167 -5.23 2.65 12.33
C SER A 167 -4.59 2.59 10.94
N GLY A 168 -5.18 3.29 9.97
CA GLY A 168 -4.75 3.26 8.58
C GLY A 168 -5.35 2.16 7.72
N SER A 169 -6.10 1.21 8.30
CA SER A 169 -6.75 0.13 7.55
C SER A 169 -7.51 0.64 6.33
N PRO A 170 -7.40 -0.05 5.17
CA PRO A 170 -8.20 0.26 4.00
C PRO A 170 -9.68 -0.07 4.26
N GLY A 171 -10.54 0.94 4.15
CA GLY A 171 -11.99 0.82 4.18
C GLY A 171 -12.56 0.79 2.77
N PHE A 172 -13.44 -0.17 2.48
CA PHE A 172 -13.90 -0.45 1.11
C PHE A 172 -15.31 -1.01 1.05
N VAL A 173 -15.90 -0.95 -0.14
CA VAL A 173 -17.16 -1.60 -0.52
C VAL A 173 -16.85 -2.76 -1.46
N LYS A 174 -17.41 -3.94 -1.18
CA LYS A 174 -17.30 -5.11 -2.06
C LYS A 174 -18.26 -5.00 -3.24
N ASN A 175 -17.75 -5.27 -4.43
CA ASN A 175 -18.53 -5.28 -5.66
C ASN A 175 -19.04 -6.69 -6.00
N PRO A 176 -20.15 -6.82 -6.76
CA PRO A 176 -20.69 -8.12 -7.14
C PRO A 176 -19.75 -8.98 -8.00
N ASP A 177 -18.76 -8.36 -8.66
CA ASP A 177 -17.75 -9.03 -9.49
C ASP A 177 -16.53 -9.55 -8.70
N GLY A 178 -16.54 -9.40 -7.36
CA GLY A 178 -15.44 -9.81 -6.49
C GLY A 178 -14.33 -8.77 -6.32
N THR A 179 -14.42 -7.64 -7.01
CA THR A 179 -13.52 -6.50 -6.79
C THR A 179 -13.97 -5.65 -5.61
N VAL A 180 -13.20 -4.61 -5.26
CA VAL A 180 -13.60 -3.62 -4.26
C VAL A 180 -13.49 -2.20 -4.80
N SER A 181 -14.29 -1.31 -4.23
CA SER A 181 -14.16 0.14 -4.39
C SER A 181 -13.49 0.72 -3.14
N ALA A 182 -12.36 1.40 -3.32
CA ALA A 182 -11.64 2.05 -2.23
C ALA A 182 -12.45 3.24 -1.72
N VAL A 183 -12.56 3.39 -0.40
CA VAL A 183 -13.35 4.46 0.23
C VAL A 183 -12.51 5.32 1.16
N GLY A 184 -11.90 4.74 2.20
CA GLY A 184 -11.26 5.52 3.24
C GLY A 184 -10.13 4.80 3.96
N LEU A 185 -9.43 5.55 4.83
CA LEU A 185 -8.41 5.04 5.76
C LEU A 185 -8.98 5.15 7.17
N LEU A 186 -8.87 4.10 7.96
CA LEU A 186 -9.33 4.08 9.34
C LEU A 186 -8.59 5.15 10.15
N MET A 187 -9.34 6.06 10.77
CA MET A 187 -8.83 7.15 11.60
C MET A 187 -8.87 6.81 13.09
N SER A 188 -10.08 6.56 13.60
CA SER A 188 -10.36 6.44 15.03
C SER A 188 -11.68 5.74 15.29
N SER A 189 -11.91 5.41 16.56
CA SER A 189 -13.19 4.98 17.11
C SER A 189 -13.51 5.84 18.33
N PRO A 190 -14.79 6.03 18.71
CA PRO A 190 -15.13 6.69 19.95
C PRO A 190 -14.60 5.93 21.16
N ASP A 191 -14.26 6.62 22.23
CA ASP A 191 -13.78 6.01 23.45
C ASP A 191 -14.81 4.97 23.99
N GLY A 192 -14.37 3.72 24.11
CA GLY A 192 -15.19 2.62 24.64
C GLY A 192 -16.19 2.03 23.63
N ASP A 193 -16.13 2.41 22.37
CA ASP A 193 -16.95 1.82 21.30
C ASP A 193 -16.08 1.29 20.14
N ASP A 194 -15.74 0.01 20.20
CA ASP A 194 -14.96 -0.67 19.18
C ASP A 194 -15.76 -0.99 17.89
N TYR A 195 -17.07 -0.74 17.88
CA TYR A 195 -17.97 -1.05 16.76
C TYR A 195 -18.41 0.18 15.95
N THR A 196 -17.98 1.36 16.34
CA THR A 196 -18.12 2.58 15.54
C THR A 196 -16.74 3.04 15.12
N THR A 197 -16.53 3.17 13.82
CA THR A 197 -15.21 3.50 13.26
C THR A 197 -15.33 4.62 12.22
N TYR A 198 -14.43 5.58 12.28
CA TYR A 198 -14.33 6.71 11.35
C TYR A 198 -13.22 6.48 10.32
N PHE A 199 -13.48 6.86 9.08
CA PHE A 199 -12.56 6.71 7.95
C PHE A 199 -12.40 8.03 7.21
N ALA A 200 -11.15 8.48 7.00
CA ALA A 200 -10.85 9.60 6.10
C ALA A 200 -10.97 9.15 4.64
N LEU A 201 -11.74 9.87 3.82
CA LEU A 201 -11.89 9.54 2.41
C LEU A 201 -10.55 9.59 1.66
N VAL A 202 -10.27 8.55 0.87
CA VAL A 202 -9.05 8.46 0.05
C VAL A 202 -9.10 9.38 -1.16
N ASN A 203 -10.26 9.53 -1.80
CA ASN A 203 -10.42 10.31 -3.03
C ASN A 203 -9.82 11.72 -2.96
N PRO A 204 -10.10 12.58 -1.94
CA PRO A 204 -9.49 13.89 -1.85
C PRO A 204 -7.98 13.86 -1.56
N LEU A 205 -7.49 12.82 -0.88
CA LEU A 205 -6.06 12.65 -0.57
C LEU A 205 -5.24 12.37 -1.82
N LEU A 206 -5.76 11.56 -2.73
CA LEU A 206 -5.10 11.23 -4.01
C LEU A 206 -4.83 12.49 -4.83
N GLY A 207 -5.84 13.35 -5.00
CA GLY A 207 -5.68 14.62 -5.72
C GLY A 207 -4.70 15.58 -5.04
N ARG A 208 -4.64 15.56 -3.70
CA ARG A 208 -3.77 16.44 -2.92
C ARG A 208 -2.30 16.03 -3.00
N TRP A 209 -2.04 14.73 -3.07
CA TRP A 209 -0.68 14.19 -3.08
C TRP A 209 -0.21 13.70 -4.45
N GLY A 210 -1.01 13.87 -5.52
CA GLY A 210 -0.67 13.41 -6.87
C GLY A 210 -0.48 11.91 -6.96
N LEU A 211 -1.42 11.15 -6.37
CA LEU A 211 -1.35 9.70 -6.26
C LEU A 211 -2.48 9.01 -7.02
N HIS A 212 -2.20 7.76 -7.43
CA HIS A 212 -3.18 6.83 -7.99
C HIS A 212 -3.14 5.52 -7.20
N VAL A 213 -4.30 5.03 -6.74
CA VAL A 213 -4.39 3.72 -6.07
C VAL A 213 -4.05 2.62 -7.07
N LEU A 214 -3.23 1.66 -6.65
CA LEU A 214 -2.91 0.47 -7.44
C LEU A 214 -4.08 -0.52 -7.40
N PRO A 215 -4.37 -1.18 -8.54
CA PRO A 215 -5.45 -2.16 -8.66
C PRO A 215 -5.13 -3.50 -7.97
#